data_e305fa7487df1b2b04c8275c2048234a
#
_entry.id   e305fa7487df1b2b04c8275c2048234a
#
_cell.length_a   1.000
_cell.length_b   1.000
_cell.length_c   1.000
_cell.angle_alpha   90.00
_cell.angle_beta   90.00
_cell.angle_gamma   90.00
#
_symmetry.space_group_name_H-M   'P 1'
#
loop_
_entity.id
_entity.type
_entity.pdbx_description
1 polymer ?
#
loop_
_entity_poly.entity_id
_entity_poly.type
_entity_poly.pdbx_seq_one_letter_code
_entity_poly.pdbx_strand_id
1 'polypeptide(L)'
;HQHNGCSGLNDDGHNIRSFSSCSRLSYDTQMNNKYWLDRWERADIGFHQNDINPYLREYWQALALDSDSQVLVPMCGKSRDMLWLREQGHQVLGVELSRVAVQTFFSENNLTPQCIDEHPFSRWEVNGIHIMCGDFFDLREKDLAKVSAVYDRASLVALSPEMRKRYAHHLVGILPSAAQILLITLDYPPDEMPGPPFSVAMDEMHLLYA
;
A
#
# COMPACT_ATOMS: atom_id res chain seq x y z
N HIS A 1 -25.80 28.67 -12.13
CA HIS A 1 -25.04 28.51 -13.38
C HIS A 1 -25.02 27.05 -13.75
N GLN A 2 -25.63 26.74 -14.90
CA GLN A 2 -25.80 25.38 -15.44
C GLN A 2 -24.47 24.87 -16.02
N HIS A 3 -24.11 23.65 -15.69
CA HIS A 3 -23.05 22.93 -16.40
C HIS A 3 -23.67 22.10 -17.50
N ASN A 4 -23.39 22.49 -18.73
CA ASN A 4 -23.73 21.76 -19.95
C ASN A 4 -22.85 20.51 -20.08
N GLY A 5 -23.45 19.34 -19.94
CA GLY A 5 -22.86 18.08 -20.36
C GLY A 5 -23.10 17.88 -21.87
N CYS A 6 -22.04 17.72 -22.66
CA CYS A 6 -22.15 17.31 -24.05
C CYS A 6 -22.61 15.85 -24.12
N SER A 7 -23.84 15.61 -24.57
CA SER A 7 -24.33 14.32 -25.00
C SER A 7 -24.21 14.21 -26.53
N GLY A 8 -23.37 13.30 -27.03
CA GLY A 8 -23.34 12.92 -28.44
C GLY A 8 -24.17 11.63 -28.64
N LEU A 9 -24.95 11.60 -29.72
CA LEU A 9 -25.63 10.40 -30.21
C LEU A 9 -24.79 9.81 -31.35
N ASN A 10 -24.66 8.46 -31.37
CA ASN A 10 -24.16 7.77 -32.58
C ASN A 10 -25.34 7.37 -33.45
N ASP A 11 -25.08 6.96 -34.71
CA ASP A 11 -26.06 6.69 -35.75
C ASP A 11 -27.08 5.60 -35.40
N ASP A 12 -26.90 4.85 -34.32
CA ASP A 12 -27.80 3.79 -33.84
C ASP A 12 -28.72 4.22 -32.65
N GLY A 13 -28.76 5.50 -32.28
CA GLY A 13 -29.68 6.04 -31.30
C GLY A 13 -29.46 5.59 -29.85
N HIS A 14 -28.31 5.01 -29.52
CA HIS A 14 -27.99 4.59 -28.17
C HIS A 14 -27.19 5.66 -27.40
N ASN A 15 -27.68 6.01 -26.23
CA ASN A 15 -27.12 7.02 -25.36
C ASN A 15 -25.83 6.50 -24.71
N ILE A 16 -24.65 6.84 -25.25
CA ILE A 16 -23.37 6.50 -24.64
C ILE A 16 -23.06 7.53 -23.56
N ARG A 17 -23.25 7.17 -22.30
CA ARG A 17 -22.70 7.95 -21.20
C ARG A 17 -21.18 7.74 -21.16
N SER A 18 -20.42 8.72 -21.67
CA SER A 18 -18.98 8.77 -21.43
C SER A 18 -18.76 9.09 -19.94
N PHE A 19 -18.47 8.09 -19.14
CA PHE A 19 -17.94 8.34 -17.79
C PHE A 19 -16.56 8.97 -17.94
N SER A 20 -16.35 10.14 -17.31
CA SER A 20 -15.04 10.80 -17.32
C SER A 20 -14.01 9.83 -16.69
N SER A 21 -12.76 9.90 -17.16
CA SER A 21 -11.66 9.07 -16.66
C SER A 21 -11.52 9.16 -15.12
N CYS A 22 -11.84 10.32 -14.55
CA CYS A 22 -11.83 10.56 -13.10
C CYS A 22 -12.90 9.74 -12.34
N SER A 23 -14.11 9.58 -12.90
CA SER A 23 -15.18 8.79 -12.26
C SER A 23 -14.90 7.28 -12.31
N ARG A 24 -14.24 6.79 -13.36
CA ARG A 24 -13.86 5.39 -13.50
C ARG A 24 -12.74 5.02 -12.52
N LEU A 25 -11.71 5.86 -12.39
CA LEU A 25 -10.62 5.68 -11.42
C LEU A 25 -11.10 5.68 -9.96
N SER A 26 -12.07 6.52 -9.60
CA SER A 26 -12.63 6.53 -8.24
C SER A 26 -13.45 5.27 -7.95
N TYR A 27 -14.17 4.73 -8.94
CA TYR A 27 -14.94 3.50 -8.81
C TYR A 27 -14.03 2.27 -8.65
N ASP A 28 -12.98 2.16 -9.45
CA ASP A 28 -12.01 1.06 -9.36
C ASP A 28 -11.27 1.06 -8.02
N THR A 29 -10.94 2.24 -7.48
CA THR A 29 -10.32 2.35 -6.15
C THR A 29 -11.27 1.90 -5.05
N GLN A 30 -12.53 2.33 -5.07
CA GLN A 30 -13.52 1.93 -4.07
C GLN A 30 -13.82 0.43 -4.11
N MET A 31 -13.86 -0.16 -5.31
CA MET A 31 -14.04 -1.61 -5.46
C MET A 31 -12.85 -2.39 -4.89
N ASN A 32 -11.61 -1.89 -5.10
CA ASN A 32 -10.42 -2.51 -4.55
C ASN A 32 -10.37 -2.41 -3.02
N ASN A 33 -10.66 -1.23 -2.46
CA ASN A 33 -10.72 -1.02 -1.01
C ASN A 33 -11.75 -1.95 -0.35
N LYS A 34 -12.97 -2.04 -0.90
CA LYS A 34 -13.99 -2.93 -0.39
C LYS A 34 -13.57 -4.39 -0.42
N TYR A 35 -12.93 -4.85 -1.50
CA TYR A 35 -12.42 -6.21 -1.62
C TYR A 35 -11.47 -6.58 -0.46
N TRP A 36 -10.49 -5.71 -0.15
CA TRP A 36 -9.53 -5.95 0.92
C TRP A 36 -10.16 -5.88 2.31
N LEU A 37 -11.05 -4.91 2.56
CA LEU A 37 -11.78 -4.81 3.83
C LEU A 37 -12.62 -6.06 4.09
N ASP A 38 -13.39 -6.52 3.09
CA ASP A 38 -14.21 -7.75 3.19
C ASP A 38 -13.35 -8.99 3.51
N ARG A 39 -12.11 -9.09 2.97
CA ARG A 39 -11.20 -10.21 3.26
C ARG A 39 -10.71 -10.19 4.71
N TRP A 40 -10.34 -9.02 5.22
CA TRP A 40 -9.94 -8.88 6.62
C TRP A 40 -11.09 -9.20 7.58
N GLU A 41 -12.31 -8.73 7.30
CA GLU A 41 -13.50 -9.02 8.11
C GLU A 41 -13.85 -10.51 8.15
N ARG A 42 -13.63 -11.23 7.04
CA ARG A 42 -13.89 -12.67 6.93
C ARG A 42 -12.73 -13.55 7.38
N ALA A 43 -11.62 -12.97 7.82
CA ALA A 43 -10.37 -13.67 8.11
C ALA A 43 -9.84 -14.51 6.91
N ASP A 44 -10.17 -14.09 5.67
CA ASP A 44 -9.66 -14.70 4.43
C ASP A 44 -8.31 -14.08 4.08
N ILE A 45 -7.28 -14.39 4.89
CA ILE A 45 -5.95 -13.77 4.89
C ILE A 45 -4.84 -14.75 4.50
N GLY A 46 -5.09 -15.66 3.56
CA GLY A 46 -4.10 -16.61 3.07
C GLY A 46 -2.81 -15.97 2.51
N PHE A 47 -2.81 -14.67 2.25
CA PHE A 47 -1.63 -13.87 1.88
C PHE A 47 -0.74 -13.49 3.07
N HIS A 48 -1.22 -13.62 4.31
CA HIS A 48 -0.44 -13.30 5.51
C HIS A 48 0.65 -14.36 5.74
N GLN A 49 1.87 -13.90 6.07
CA GLN A 49 2.99 -14.74 6.45
C GLN A 49 3.24 -14.63 7.95
N ASN A 50 3.37 -15.78 8.62
CA ASN A 50 3.62 -15.84 10.06
C ASN A 50 5.10 -15.58 10.41
N ASP A 51 6.00 -15.78 9.46
CA ASP A 51 7.45 -15.60 9.63
C ASP A 51 7.92 -14.29 8.98
N ILE A 52 9.07 -13.82 9.44
CA ILE A 52 9.77 -12.68 8.82
C ILE A 52 10.20 -13.09 7.40
N ASN A 53 9.92 -12.22 6.44
CA ASN A 53 10.29 -12.48 5.06
C ASN A 53 11.81 -12.71 4.91
N PRO A 54 12.26 -13.82 4.28
CA PRO A 54 13.68 -14.15 4.15
C PRO A 54 14.45 -13.10 3.33
N TYR A 55 13.85 -12.55 2.27
CA TYR A 55 14.48 -11.51 1.45
C TYR A 55 14.65 -10.20 2.21
N LEU A 56 13.76 -9.87 3.15
CA LEU A 56 13.96 -8.73 4.04
C LEU A 56 15.26 -8.90 4.84
N ARG A 57 15.47 -10.08 5.44
CA ARG A 57 16.67 -10.37 6.23
C ARG A 57 17.95 -10.36 5.38
N GLU A 58 17.85 -10.87 4.16
CA GLU A 58 18.99 -11.03 3.26
C GLU A 58 19.44 -9.69 2.66
N TYR A 59 18.49 -8.85 2.21
CA TYR A 59 18.83 -7.66 1.43
C TYR A 59 18.76 -6.35 2.21
N TRP A 60 18.18 -6.32 3.42
CA TRP A 60 17.98 -5.07 4.17
C TRP A 60 19.26 -4.30 4.44
N GLN A 61 20.33 -5.00 4.78
CA GLN A 61 21.61 -4.38 5.11
C GLN A 61 22.27 -3.66 3.91
N ALA A 62 21.89 -4.01 2.69
CA ALA A 62 22.40 -3.34 1.48
C ALA A 62 21.93 -1.88 1.35
N LEU A 63 20.84 -1.50 2.04
CA LEU A 63 20.37 -0.10 2.09
C LEU A 63 21.28 0.80 2.93
N ALA A 64 22.16 0.23 3.76
CA ALA A 64 23.11 0.95 4.62
C ALA A 64 22.50 2.15 5.39
N LEU A 65 21.31 1.92 5.97
CA LEU A 65 20.56 2.96 6.69
C LEU A 65 21.17 3.22 8.07
N ASP A 66 21.12 4.47 8.49
CA ASP A 66 21.44 4.85 9.85
C ASP A 66 20.47 4.21 10.86
N SER A 67 20.96 3.97 12.09
CA SER A 67 20.10 3.61 13.20
C SER A 67 19.05 4.70 13.42
N ASP A 68 17.85 4.31 13.81
CA ASP A 68 16.69 5.21 14.02
C ASP A 68 16.10 5.83 12.74
N SER A 69 16.58 5.43 11.55
CA SER A 69 15.94 5.78 10.26
C SER A 69 14.47 5.37 10.25
N GLN A 70 13.61 6.22 9.68
CA GLN A 70 12.19 5.87 9.53
C GLN A 70 11.95 5.07 8.26
N VAL A 71 11.27 3.92 8.40
CA VAL A 71 10.94 2.98 7.33
C VAL A 71 9.44 2.97 7.10
N LEU A 72 9.01 3.30 5.88
CA LEU A 72 7.62 3.14 5.45
C LEU A 72 7.33 1.69 5.06
N VAL A 73 6.23 1.14 5.55
CA VAL A 73 5.68 -0.16 5.13
C VAL A 73 4.27 0.07 4.61
N PRO A 74 4.08 0.24 3.30
CA PRO A 74 2.76 0.49 2.71
C PRO A 74 1.91 -0.78 2.73
N MET A 75 0.59 -0.62 2.89
CA MET A 75 -0.41 -1.70 2.93
C MET A 75 0.03 -2.85 3.84
N CYS A 76 0.50 -2.48 5.05
CA CYS A 76 1.30 -3.35 5.91
C CYS A 76 0.52 -4.54 6.49
N GLY A 77 -0.82 -4.52 6.46
CA GLY A 77 -1.63 -5.54 7.09
C GLY A 77 -1.25 -5.74 8.56
N LYS A 78 -1.04 -6.99 8.93
CA LYS A 78 -0.48 -7.38 10.23
C LYS A 78 0.92 -8.01 10.11
N SER A 79 1.73 -7.53 9.14
CA SER A 79 3.06 -8.10 8.86
C SER A 79 3.99 -8.04 10.05
N ARG A 80 4.56 -9.18 10.42
CA ARG A 80 5.59 -9.30 11.44
C ARG A 80 6.92 -8.68 11.03
N ASP A 81 7.12 -8.41 9.74
CA ASP A 81 8.30 -7.71 9.22
C ASP A 81 8.49 -6.35 9.90
N MET A 82 7.40 -5.68 10.30
CA MET A 82 7.47 -4.42 11.07
C MET A 82 8.15 -4.58 12.42
N LEU A 83 7.93 -5.72 13.10
CA LEU A 83 8.62 -6.01 14.38
C LEU A 83 10.11 -6.19 14.16
N TRP A 84 10.48 -6.95 13.12
CA TRP A 84 11.89 -7.16 12.77
C TRP A 84 12.58 -5.85 12.40
N LEU A 85 11.97 -4.99 11.59
CA LEU A 85 12.50 -3.67 11.28
C LEU A 85 12.73 -2.83 12.54
N ARG A 86 11.79 -2.91 13.49
CA ARG A 86 11.94 -2.24 14.79
C ARG A 86 13.09 -2.82 15.62
N GLU A 87 13.27 -4.15 15.62
CA GLU A 87 14.40 -4.85 16.27
C GLU A 87 15.75 -4.45 15.66
N GLN A 88 15.80 -4.09 14.36
CA GLN A 88 16.99 -3.53 13.72
C GLN A 88 17.28 -2.08 14.12
N GLY A 89 16.44 -1.46 14.95
CA GLY A 89 16.63 -0.10 15.46
C GLY A 89 15.83 0.99 14.73
N HIS A 90 15.10 0.65 13.66
CA HIS A 90 14.39 1.64 12.84
C HIS A 90 13.06 2.07 13.46
N GLN A 91 12.65 3.31 13.18
CA GLN A 91 11.27 3.75 13.39
C GLN A 91 10.41 3.20 12.24
N VAL A 92 9.30 2.54 12.55
CA VAL A 92 8.45 1.93 11.53
C VAL A 92 7.17 2.74 11.36
N LEU A 93 6.87 3.13 10.12
CA LEU A 93 5.63 3.77 9.72
C LEU A 93 4.83 2.82 8.82
N GLY A 94 3.85 2.12 9.37
CA GLY A 94 2.90 1.33 8.61
C GLY A 94 1.75 2.16 8.07
N VAL A 95 1.21 1.81 6.91
CA VAL A 95 -0.06 2.33 6.41
C VAL A 95 -0.96 1.17 6.05
N GLU A 96 -2.15 1.12 6.61
CA GLU A 96 -3.09 0.02 6.42
C GLU A 96 -4.53 0.53 6.37
N LEU A 97 -5.29 0.04 5.40
CA LEU A 97 -6.68 0.41 5.21
C LEU A 97 -7.61 -0.21 6.27
N SER A 98 -7.35 -1.47 6.61
CA SER A 98 -8.20 -2.27 7.50
C SER A 98 -7.90 -2.03 8.97
N ARG A 99 -8.85 -1.44 9.69
CA ARG A 99 -8.77 -1.30 11.15
C ARG A 99 -8.67 -2.67 11.84
N VAL A 100 -9.31 -3.71 11.27
CA VAL A 100 -9.23 -5.09 11.78
C VAL A 100 -7.79 -5.60 11.71
N ALA A 101 -7.09 -5.37 10.59
CA ALA A 101 -5.69 -5.74 10.43
C ALA A 101 -4.80 -5.06 11.47
N VAL A 102 -4.97 -3.74 11.65
CA VAL A 102 -4.20 -2.94 12.62
C VAL A 102 -4.42 -3.43 14.05
N GLN A 103 -5.68 -3.62 14.45
CA GLN A 103 -6.01 -4.15 15.77
C GLN A 103 -5.43 -5.55 16.01
N THR A 104 -5.53 -6.41 15.00
CA THR A 104 -5.00 -7.78 15.04
C THR A 104 -3.48 -7.77 15.17
N PHE A 105 -2.78 -6.90 14.42
CA PHE A 105 -1.32 -6.75 14.56
C PHE A 105 -0.89 -6.47 15.99
N PHE A 106 -1.50 -5.48 16.63
CA PHE A 106 -1.12 -5.11 17.99
C PHE A 106 -1.52 -6.18 19.02
N SER A 107 -2.71 -6.76 18.88
CA SER A 107 -3.20 -7.78 19.84
C SER A 107 -2.39 -9.08 19.78
N GLU A 108 -2.09 -9.60 18.58
CA GLU A 108 -1.31 -10.82 18.40
C GLU A 108 0.15 -10.70 18.88
N ASN A 109 0.67 -9.46 18.91
CA ASN A 109 2.04 -9.20 19.37
C ASN A 109 2.11 -8.66 20.81
N ASN A 110 1.00 -8.71 21.57
CA ASN A 110 0.90 -8.24 22.96
C ASN A 110 1.35 -6.77 23.12
N LEU A 111 1.03 -5.93 22.14
CA LEU A 111 1.32 -4.51 22.12
C LEU A 111 0.05 -3.71 22.46
N THR A 112 0.19 -2.69 23.29
CA THR A 112 -0.91 -1.79 23.68
C THR A 112 -0.63 -0.40 23.11
N PRO A 113 -1.11 -0.07 21.90
CA PRO A 113 -0.86 1.21 21.26
C PRO A 113 -1.70 2.33 21.89
N GLN A 114 -1.18 3.56 21.83
CA GLN A 114 -2.03 4.74 21.87
C GLN A 114 -2.71 4.91 20.53
N CYS A 115 -4.01 5.26 20.53
CA CYS A 115 -4.78 5.48 19.31
C CYS A 115 -5.35 6.90 19.33
N ILE A 116 -5.12 7.65 18.26
CA ILE A 116 -5.65 9.00 18.05
C ILE A 116 -6.42 8.98 16.71
N ASP A 117 -7.73 9.21 16.79
CA ASP A 117 -8.55 9.33 15.58
C ASP A 117 -8.42 10.76 15.01
N GLU A 118 -7.75 10.89 13.87
CA GLU A 118 -7.43 12.15 13.18
C GLU A 118 -7.64 11.95 11.67
N HIS A 119 -8.69 12.57 11.14
CA HIS A 119 -9.01 12.42 9.70
C HIS A 119 -7.87 12.95 8.80
N PRO A 120 -7.46 12.26 7.75
CA PRO A 120 -8.05 11.05 7.14
C PRO A 120 -7.58 9.72 7.77
N PHE A 121 -6.68 9.75 8.75
CA PHE A 121 -6.14 8.53 9.39
C PHE A 121 -6.50 8.45 10.86
N SER A 122 -6.67 7.23 11.39
CA SER A 122 -6.43 6.99 12.80
C SER A 122 -4.98 6.54 13.01
N ARG A 123 -4.29 7.14 13.98
CA ARG A 123 -2.88 6.89 14.26
C ARG A 123 -2.74 5.97 15.46
N TRP A 124 -1.99 4.91 15.29
CA TRP A 124 -1.73 3.90 16.31
C TRP A 124 -0.23 3.83 16.56
N GLU A 125 0.17 4.01 17.81
CA GLU A 125 1.60 4.14 18.16
C GLU A 125 1.98 3.37 19.41
N VAL A 126 3.06 2.58 19.33
CA VAL A 126 3.72 1.95 20.46
C VAL A 126 5.17 1.59 20.12
N ASN A 127 6.10 1.87 21.02
CA ASN A 127 7.49 1.41 20.95
C ASN A 127 8.22 1.68 19.62
N GLY A 128 7.92 2.81 18.95
CA GLY A 128 8.54 3.17 17.65
C GLY A 128 7.92 2.48 16.44
N ILE A 129 6.78 1.82 16.63
CA ILE A 129 5.91 1.37 15.54
C ILE A 129 4.71 2.31 15.50
N HIS A 130 4.52 2.96 14.35
CA HIS A 130 3.41 3.85 14.06
C HIS A 130 2.61 3.26 12.90
N ILE A 131 1.31 3.10 13.05
CA ILE A 131 0.44 2.69 11.94
C ILE A 131 -0.61 3.75 11.70
N MET A 132 -0.63 4.28 10.47
CA MET A 132 -1.68 5.16 9.96
C MET A 132 -2.77 4.29 9.33
N CYS A 133 -3.90 4.16 10.01
CA CYS A 133 -5.04 3.39 9.51
C CYS A 133 -5.93 4.28 8.65
N GLY A 134 -5.94 4.03 7.34
CA GLY A 134 -6.64 4.82 6.32
C GLY A 134 -6.20 4.45 4.91
N ASP A 135 -6.72 5.18 3.91
CA ASP A 135 -6.36 4.95 2.51
C ASP A 135 -4.93 5.44 2.23
N PHE A 136 -4.09 4.58 1.64
CA PHE A 136 -2.74 4.91 1.23
C PHE A 136 -2.68 6.16 0.34
N PHE A 137 -3.68 6.36 -0.50
CA PHE A 137 -3.73 7.51 -1.42
C PHE A 137 -4.07 8.85 -0.75
N ASP A 138 -4.41 8.85 0.53
CA ASP A 138 -4.56 10.07 1.33
C ASP A 138 -3.25 10.56 1.95
N LEU A 139 -2.16 9.75 1.86
CA LEU A 139 -0.82 10.16 2.30
C LEU A 139 -0.34 11.38 1.52
N ARG A 140 0.42 12.22 2.21
CA ARG A 140 1.03 13.43 1.65
C ARG A 140 2.51 13.48 2.00
N GLU A 141 3.27 14.26 1.26
CA GLU A 141 4.70 14.50 1.47
C GLU A 141 5.05 14.80 2.95
N LYS A 142 4.26 15.63 3.62
CA LYS A 142 4.45 15.96 5.04
C LYS A 142 4.41 14.75 5.98
N ASP A 143 3.64 13.73 5.62
CA ASP A 143 3.48 12.50 6.43
C ASP A 143 4.71 11.60 6.31
N LEU A 144 5.47 11.72 5.21
CA LEU A 144 6.65 10.93 4.89
C LEU A 144 7.97 11.72 4.99
N ALA A 145 7.95 12.94 5.50
CA ALA A 145 9.11 13.84 5.51
C ALA A 145 10.37 13.28 6.21
N LYS A 146 10.21 12.28 7.08
CA LYS A 146 11.31 11.61 7.80
C LYS A 146 11.67 10.23 7.24
N VAL A 147 10.95 9.77 6.22
CA VAL A 147 11.14 8.43 5.66
C VAL A 147 12.46 8.38 4.90
N SER A 148 13.33 7.45 5.31
CA SER A 148 14.61 7.18 4.68
C SER A 148 14.57 5.96 3.77
N ALA A 149 13.63 5.03 4.03
CA ALA A 149 13.44 3.86 3.20
C ALA A 149 11.99 3.39 3.17
N VAL A 150 11.65 2.65 2.14
CA VAL A 150 10.38 1.93 1.98
C VAL A 150 10.68 0.45 1.94
N TYR A 151 9.96 -0.32 2.72
CA TYR A 151 9.87 -1.77 2.59
C TYR A 151 8.52 -2.13 1.97
N ASP A 152 8.52 -2.37 0.67
CA ASP A 152 7.33 -2.72 -0.10
C ASP A 152 7.31 -4.22 -0.40
N ARG A 153 6.50 -4.93 0.37
CA ARG A 153 6.25 -6.35 0.17
C ARG A 153 4.75 -6.62 0.22
N ALA A 154 4.24 -7.23 -0.82
CA ALA A 154 2.83 -7.53 -1.02
C ALA A 154 1.91 -6.33 -1.31
N SER A 155 2.41 -5.10 -1.42
CA SER A 155 1.60 -3.96 -1.85
C SER A 155 1.42 -3.94 -3.36
N LEU A 156 2.51 -3.87 -4.12
CA LEU A 156 2.46 -3.77 -5.58
C LEU A 156 1.73 -4.97 -6.23
N VAL A 157 2.00 -6.19 -5.74
CA VAL A 157 1.39 -7.43 -6.24
C VAL A 157 -0.10 -7.58 -5.88
N ALA A 158 -0.59 -6.81 -4.92
CA ALA A 158 -2.00 -6.79 -4.53
C ALA A 158 -2.86 -5.91 -5.45
N LEU A 159 -2.24 -5.08 -6.28
CA LEU A 159 -2.91 -4.06 -7.09
C LEU A 159 -3.01 -4.49 -8.56
N SER A 160 -4.13 -4.14 -9.20
CA SER A 160 -4.28 -4.29 -10.66
C SER A 160 -3.24 -3.44 -11.40
N PRO A 161 -2.93 -3.72 -12.68
CA PRO A 161 -1.96 -2.95 -13.47
C PRO A 161 -2.21 -1.43 -13.46
N GLU A 162 -3.47 -0.99 -13.54
CA GLU A 162 -3.84 0.42 -13.49
C GLU A 162 -3.59 1.02 -12.11
N MET A 163 -3.93 0.28 -11.06
CA MET A 163 -3.73 0.71 -9.68
C MET A 163 -2.25 0.75 -9.31
N ARG A 164 -1.42 -0.17 -9.84
CA ARG A 164 0.04 -0.17 -9.63
C ARG A 164 0.69 1.11 -10.17
N LYS A 165 0.28 1.54 -11.38
CA LYS A 165 0.77 2.81 -11.97
C LYS A 165 0.45 4.00 -11.07
N ARG A 166 -0.80 4.05 -10.58
CA ARG A 166 -1.23 5.10 -9.66
C ARG A 166 -0.46 5.03 -8.34
N TYR A 167 -0.29 3.83 -7.79
CA TYR A 167 0.44 3.59 -6.56
C TYR A 167 1.90 4.05 -6.65
N ALA A 168 2.64 3.56 -7.65
CA ALA A 168 4.04 3.91 -7.84
C ALA A 168 4.22 5.43 -8.07
N HIS A 169 3.40 6.02 -8.94
CA HIS A 169 3.42 7.47 -9.18
C HIS A 169 3.15 8.28 -7.89
N HIS A 170 2.14 7.87 -7.11
CA HIS A 170 1.81 8.53 -5.84
C HIS A 170 2.96 8.37 -4.84
N LEU A 171 3.46 7.14 -4.63
CA LEU A 171 4.55 6.86 -3.70
C LEU A 171 5.79 7.69 -4.03
N VAL A 172 6.26 7.63 -5.28
CA VAL A 172 7.46 8.39 -5.72
C VAL A 172 7.24 9.89 -5.58
N GLY A 173 6.03 10.38 -5.88
CA GLY A 173 5.71 11.80 -5.82
C GLY A 173 5.69 12.42 -4.41
N ILE A 174 5.53 11.59 -3.37
CA ILE A 174 5.45 12.05 -1.96
C ILE A 174 6.64 11.64 -1.11
N LEU A 175 7.54 10.79 -1.63
CA LEU A 175 8.75 10.36 -0.92
C LEU A 175 9.84 11.43 -0.96
N PRO A 176 10.67 11.56 0.10
CA PRO A 176 11.93 12.29 0.01
C PRO A 176 12.81 11.74 -1.12
N SER A 177 13.48 12.61 -1.87
CA SER A 177 14.29 12.22 -3.04
C SER A 177 15.46 11.27 -2.72
N ALA A 178 15.91 11.22 -1.47
CA ALA A 178 16.97 10.32 -1.01
C ALA A 178 16.44 9.00 -0.45
N ALA A 179 15.13 8.80 -0.38
CA ALA A 179 14.56 7.58 0.16
C ALA A 179 14.87 6.38 -0.74
N GLN A 180 15.26 5.27 -0.14
CA GLN A 180 15.56 4.02 -0.83
C GLN A 180 14.36 3.08 -0.75
N ILE A 181 14.19 2.19 -1.73
CA ILE A 181 13.07 1.24 -1.76
C ILE A 181 13.62 -0.18 -1.84
N LEU A 182 13.31 -1.02 -0.84
CA LEU A 182 13.41 -2.47 -0.96
C LEU A 182 12.03 -2.99 -1.39
N LEU A 183 11.93 -3.36 -2.66
CA LEU A 183 10.72 -3.87 -3.27
C LEU A 183 10.82 -5.39 -3.50
N ILE A 184 9.82 -6.13 -3.02
CA ILE A 184 9.71 -7.58 -3.23
C ILE A 184 8.45 -7.84 -4.06
N THR A 185 8.65 -8.41 -5.25
CA THR A 185 7.58 -8.77 -6.19
C THR A 185 7.54 -10.26 -6.45
N LEU A 186 6.55 -10.69 -7.22
CA LEU A 186 6.40 -12.02 -7.76
C LEU A 186 6.41 -11.92 -9.29
N ASP A 187 7.18 -12.77 -9.93
CA ASP A 187 7.19 -12.90 -11.39
C ASP A 187 6.86 -14.35 -11.77
N TYR A 188 5.75 -14.54 -12.47
CA TYR A 188 5.26 -15.85 -12.90
C TYR A 188 4.45 -15.69 -14.22
N PRO A 189 4.32 -16.75 -15.04
CA PRO A 189 3.50 -16.71 -16.24
C PRO A 189 2.05 -16.29 -15.95
N PRO A 190 1.46 -15.34 -16.69
CA PRO A 190 0.13 -14.77 -16.39
C PRO A 190 -1.03 -15.78 -16.44
N ASP A 191 -0.84 -16.93 -17.10
CA ASP A 191 -1.80 -18.04 -17.19
C ASP A 191 -1.80 -18.98 -16.00
N GLU A 192 -0.77 -18.90 -15.13
CA GLU A 192 -0.71 -19.74 -13.92
C GLU A 192 -1.66 -19.25 -12.82
N MET A 193 -1.88 -17.94 -12.69
CA MET A 193 -2.73 -17.39 -11.65
C MET A 193 -3.31 -16.03 -12.04
N PRO A 194 -4.63 -15.81 -11.88
CA PRO A 194 -5.29 -14.55 -12.27
C PRO A 194 -5.00 -13.39 -11.32
N GLY A 195 -4.42 -13.65 -10.14
CA GLY A 195 -4.21 -12.66 -9.06
C GLY A 195 -5.47 -12.27 -8.29
N PRO A 196 -5.36 -11.47 -7.20
CA PRO A 196 -4.13 -11.18 -6.48
C PRO A 196 -3.58 -12.38 -5.69
N PRO A 197 -2.26 -12.53 -5.49
CA PRO A 197 -1.21 -11.62 -5.92
C PRO A 197 -1.00 -11.67 -7.43
N PHE A 198 -0.77 -10.52 -8.06
CA PHE A 198 -0.49 -10.43 -9.50
C PHE A 198 0.99 -10.57 -9.79
N SER A 199 1.33 -11.15 -10.96
CA SER A 199 2.69 -11.11 -11.48
C SER A 199 3.12 -9.68 -11.80
N VAL A 200 4.35 -9.33 -11.42
CA VAL A 200 4.99 -8.03 -11.69
C VAL A 200 6.41 -8.29 -12.15
N ALA A 201 6.61 -8.30 -13.45
CA ALA A 201 7.91 -8.55 -14.06
C ALA A 201 8.89 -7.37 -13.85
N MET A 202 10.18 -7.66 -13.98
CA MET A 202 11.27 -6.66 -13.83
C MET A 202 11.10 -5.46 -14.77
N ASP A 203 10.70 -5.70 -16.02
CA ASP A 203 10.50 -4.63 -17.00
C ASP A 203 9.36 -3.68 -16.61
N GLU A 204 8.27 -4.22 -16.03
CA GLU A 204 7.19 -3.39 -15.48
C GLU A 204 7.68 -2.56 -14.31
N MET A 205 8.48 -3.13 -13.40
CA MET A 205 9.06 -2.37 -12.28
C MET A 205 9.91 -1.21 -12.75
N HIS A 206 10.76 -1.42 -13.75
CA HIS A 206 11.57 -0.34 -14.32
C HIS A 206 10.72 0.79 -14.91
N LEU A 207 9.58 0.46 -15.54
CA LEU A 207 8.65 1.46 -16.06
C LEU A 207 7.89 2.22 -14.97
N LEU A 208 7.61 1.57 -13.84
CA LEU A 208 6.86 2.17 -12.73
C LEU A 208 7.72 3.13 -11.88
N TYR A 209 9.03 2.87 -11.78
CA TYR A 209 9.94 3.61 -10.89
C TYR A 209 11.08 4.34 -11.64
N ALA A 210 10.97 4.49 -12.98
CA ALA A 210 11.92 5.21 -13.82
C ALA A 210 11.87 6.74 -13.65
#